data_60785685ea85d5dbcca14badc043c8ad
#
_entry.id   60785685ea85d5dbcca14badc043c8ad
#
_cell.length_a   1.000
_cell.length_b   1.000
_cell.length_c   1.000
_cell.angle_alpha   90.00
_cell.angle_beta   90.00
_cell.angle_gamma   90.00
#
_symmetry.space_group_name_H-M   'P 1'
#
loop_
_entity.id
_entity.type
_entity.pdbx_description
1 polymer ?
#
loop_
_entity_poly.entity_id
_entity_poly.type
_entity_poly.pdbx_seq_one_letter_code
_entity_poly.pdbx_strand_id
1 'polypeptide(L)'
;MGDEFHAVLKLVTGEEIFALVSVDENDGDTIIMLSNPVIMKMLYSPAGQYVKVRPWLELPTEDLFLLKYDKIVTMSEISDKNMIHFYNKYLNEEDIDTC
;
A
#
# COMPACT_ATOMS: atom_id res chain seq x y z
N MET A 1 -5.26 -14.94 -13.10
CA MET A 1 -4.10 -14.26 -12.55
C MET A 1 -4.05 -12.84 -13.11
N GLY A 2 -4.22 -11.88 -12.24
CA GLY A 2 -4.23 -10.49 -12.69
C GLY A 2 -2.85 -9.87 -12.67
N ASP A 3 -2.73 -8.75 -13.35
CA ASP A 3 -1.53 -7.95 -13.31
C ASP A 3 -1.42 -7.25 -11.96
N GLU A 4 -0.21 -7.02 -11.53
CA GLU A 4 0.05 -6.25 -10.31
C GLU A 4 0.25 -4.78 -10.67
N PHE A 5 -0.23 -3.90 -9.80
CA PHE A 5 -0.06 -2.47 -10.00
C PHE A 5 -0.01 -1.77 -8.66
N HIS A 6 0.67 -0.63 -8.62
CA HIS A 6 0.70 0.19 -7.41
C HIS A 6 -0.58 1.01 -7.32
N ALA A 7 -1.16 1.07 -6.14
CA ALA A 7 -2.42 1.79 -5.97
C ALA A 7 -2.55 2.36 -4.56
N VAL A 8 -3.33 3.42 -4.47
CA VAL A 8 -3.82 3.94 -3.20
C VAL A 8 -5.26 3.49 -3.04
N LEU A 9 -5.57 2.92 -1.89
CA LEU A 9 -6.90 2.46 -1.58
C LEU A 9 -7.43 3.22 -0.38
N LYS A 10 -8.67 3.70 -0.48
CA LYS A 10 -9.36 4.26 0.68
C LYS A 10 -10.38 3.25 1.16
N LEU A 11 -10.29 2.89 2.42
CA LEU A 11 -11.14 1.87 3.02
C LEU A 11 -12.36 2.49 3.67
N VAL A 12 -13.37 1.66 3.94
CA VAL A 12 -14.60 2.12 4.60
C VAL A 12 -14.33 2.69 6.00
N THR A 13 -13.21 2.31 6.61
CA THR A 13 -12.78 2.85 7.90
C THR A 13 -12.20 4.26 7.79
N GLY A 14 -11.94 4.74 6.58
CA GLY A 14 -11.31 6.05 6.36
C GLY A 14 -9.81 5.98 6.16
N GLU A 15 -9.22 4.82 6.35
CA GLU A 15 -7.78 4.65 6.15
C GLU A 15 -7.41 4.70 4.67
N GLU A 16 -6.25 5.27 4.38
CA GLU A 16 -5.68 5.26 3.03
C GLU A 16 -4.40 4.46 3.06
N ILE A 17 -4.30 3.47 2.18
CA ILE A 17 -3.12 2.62 2.11
C ILE A 17 -2.56 2.62 0.70
N PHE A 18 -1.23 2.53 0.63
CA PHE A 18 -0.50 2.37 -0.63
C PHE A 18 0.05 0.95 -0.66
N ALA A 19 -0.15 0.25 -1.76
CA ALA A 19 0.29 -1.13 -1.86
C ALA A 19 0.50 -1.53 -3.30
N LEU A 20 1.21 -2.63 -3.48
CA LEU A 20 1.20 -3.34 -4.75
C LEU A 20 -0.03 -4.24 -4.73
N VAL A 21 -0.91 -4.08 -5.71
CA VAL A 21 -2.24 -4.66 -5.69
C VAL A 21 -2.40 -5.66 -6.83
N SER A 22 -3.06 -6.76 -6.53
CA SER A 22 -3.48 -7.74 -7.51
C SER A 22 -4.95 -8.04 -7.27
N VAL A 23 -5.73 -8.12 -8.34
CA VAL A 23 -7.17 -8.39 -8.24
C VAL A 23 -7.44 -9.79 -8.77
N ASP A 24 -8.15 -10.57 -8.01
CA ASP A 24 -8.53 -11.92 -8.39
C ASP A 24 -10.03 -12.08 -8.29
N GLU A 25 -10.63 -12.67 -9.34
CA GLU A 25 -12.05 -12.95 -9.33
C GLU A 25 -12.23 -14.47 -9.32
N ASN A 26 -12.91 -14.96 -8.31
CA ASN A 26 -13.10 -16.39 -8.14
C ASN A 26 -14.51 -16.64 -7.62
N ASP A 27 -15.26 -17.49 -8.35
CA ASP A 27 -16.63 -17.88 -7.97
C ASP A 27 -17.55 -16.69 -7.71
N GLY A 28 -17.40 -15.64 -8.50
CA GLY A 28 -18.25 -14.46 -8.36
C GLY A 28 -17.78 -13.48 -7.31
N ASP A 29 -16.75 -13.83 -6.55
CA ASP A 29 -16.18 -12.93 -5.54
C ASP A 29 -14.92 -12.24 -6.08
N THR A 30 -14.80 -10.97 -5.78
CA THR A 30 -13.61 -10.19 -6.11
C THR A 30 -12.75 -10.04 -4.87
N ILE A 31 -11.54 -10.53 -4.94
CA ILE A 31 -10.60 -10.46 -3.83
C ILE A 31 -9.43 -9.57 -4.25
N ILE A 32 -9.10 -8.63 -3.38
CA ILE A 32 -7.99 -7.72 -3.60
C ILE A 32 -6.82 -8.22 -2.76
N MET A 33 -5.71 -8.50 -3.41
CA MET A 33 -4.50 -8.92 -2.71
C MET A 33 -3.55 -7.74 -2.62
N LEU A 34 -3.12 -7.46 -1.39
CA LEU A 34 -2.21 -6.35 -1.11
C LEU A 34 -0.85 -6.90 -0.72
N SER A 35 0.18 -6.48 -1.43
CA SER A 35 1.55 -6.81 -1.06
C SER A 35 2.17 -5.58 -0.42
N ASN A 36 2.74 -5.77 0.77
CA ASN A 36 3.45 -4.73 1.52
C ASN A 36 2.64 -3.43 1.64
N PRO A 37 1.41 -3.49 2.19
CA PRO A 37 0.62 -2.27 2.33
C PRO A 37 1.23 -1.33 3.36
N VAL A 38 1.30 -0.05 3.02
CA VAL A 38 1.88 0.98 3.87
C VAL A 38 0.97 2.19 3.93
N ILE A 39 1.17 2.99 4.97
CA ILE A 39 0.53 4.29 5.08
C ILE A 39 1.60 5.34 4.81
N MET A 40 1.32 6.22 3.85
CA MET A 40 2.21 7.33 3.52
C MET A 40 1.58 8.63 3.95
N LYS A 41 2.35 9.47 4.61
CA LYS A 41 1.92 10.81 4.99
C LYS A 41 2.89 11.84 4.46
N MET A 42 2.33 12.88 3.83
CA MET A 42 3.12 14.04 3.44
C MET A 42 3.18 14.98 4.64
N LEU A 43 4.37 15.28 5.09
CA LEU A 43 4.61 16.15 6.23
C LEU A 43 5.34 17.40 5.78
N TYR A 44 5.09 18.49 6.48
CA TYR A 44 5.65 19.78 6.16
C TYR A 44 6.48 20.27 7.34
N SER A 45 7.65 20.80 7.06
CA SER A 45 8.53 21.38 8.06
C SER A 45 9.12 22.66 7.51
N PRO A 46 9.74 23.49 8.37
CA PRO A 46 10.44 24.68 7.86
C PRO A 46 11.52 24.36 6.84
N ALA A 47 12.05 23.15 6.86
CA ALA A 47 13.08 22.74 5.90
C ALA A 47 12.48 22.21 4.59
N GLY A 48 11.16 22.03 4.50
CA GLY A 48 10.51 21.58 3.28
C GLY A 48 9.52 20.44 3.54
N GLN A 49 9.21 19.71 2.49
CA GLN A 49 8.27 18.59 2.56
C GLN A 49 9.04 17.27 2.67
N TYR A 50 8.45 16.32 3.37
CA TYR A 50 8.98 14.96 3.40
C TYR A 50 7.84 13.97 3.55
N VAL A 51 8.11 12.71 3.16
CA VAL A 51 7.13 11.64 3.21
C VAL A 51 7.50 10.68 4.34
N LYS A 52 6.54 10.42 5.20
CA LYS A 52 6.69 9.42 6.25
C LYS A 52 5.93 8.16 5.86
N VAL A 53 6.59 7.02 5.91
CA VAL A 53 6.00 5.74 5.51
C VAL A 53 6.06 4.78 6.68
N ARG A 54 4.97 4.08 6.93
CA ARG A 54 4.93 3.02 7.94
C ARG A 54 4.06 1.86 7.45
N PRO A 55 4.26 0.66 7.98
CA PRO A 55 3.42 -0.47 7.57
C PRO A 55 1.97 -0.25 8.01
N TRP A 56 1.05 -0.74 7.21
CA TRP A 56 -0.37 -0.64 7.53
C TRP A 56 -0.71 -1.38 8.82
N LEU A 57 -0.22 -2.63 8.92
CA LEU A 57 -0.39 -3.44 10.12
C LEU A 57 0.99 -3.78 10.66
N GLU A 58 1.20 -3.53 11.94
CA GLU A 58 2.53 -3.68 12.53
C GLU A 58 2.80 -5.06 13.12
N LEU A 59 1.76 -5.73 13.59
CA LEU A 59 1.92 -7.01 14.26
C LEU A 59 2.16 -8.19 13.34
N PRO A 60 1.48 -8.31 12.18
CA PRO A 60 1.69 -9.46 11.30
C PRO A 60 3.11 -9.49 10.74
N THR A 61 3.65 -10.69 10.61
CA THR A 61 4.94 -10.91 9.99
C THR A 61 4.82 -11.15 8.48
N GLU A 62 3.60 -11.34 8.01
CA GLU A 62 3.35 -11.56 6.59
C GLU A 62 3.18 -10.24 5.87
N ASP A 63 3.60 -10.21 4.61
CA ASP A 63 3.52 -9.01 3.78
C ASP A 63 2.40 -9.07 2.76
N LEU A 64 1.64 -10.14 2.74
CA LEU A 64 0.54 -10.34 1.81
C LEU A 64 -0.78 -10.37 2.57
N PHE A 65 -1.71 -9.53 2.15
CA PHE A 65 -3.01 -9.41 2.81
C PHE A 65 -4.12 -9.53 1.80
N LEU A 66 -5.24 -10.12 2.23
CA LEU A 66 -6.44 -10.23 1.40
C LEU A 66 -7.46 -9.23 1.91
N LEU A 67 -8.08 -8.53 0.99
CA LEU A 67 -9.07 -7.52 1.32
C LEU A 67 -10.32 -7.75 0.48
N LYS A 68 -11.48 -7.73 1.13
CA LYS A 68 -12.73 -7.87 0.40
C LYS A 68 -13.04 -6.58 -0.34
N TYR A 69 -13.54 -6.73 -1.54
CA TYR A 69 -13.84 -5.60 -2.40
C TYR A 69 -14.81 -4.60 -1.76
N ASP A 70 -15.79 -5.11 -1.00
CA ASP A 70 -16.80 -4.25 -0.37
C ASP A 70 -16.26 -3.38 0.76
N LYS A 71 -15.00 -3.56 1.16
CA LYS A 71 -14.35 -2.72 2.18
C LYS A 71 -13.61 -1.55 1.57
N ILE A 72 -13.60 -1.43 0.25
CA ILE A 72 -12.87 -0.38 -0.46
C ILE A 72 -13.86 0.67 -0.94
N VAL A 73 -13.63 1.92 -0.54
CA VAL A 73 -14.41 3.06 -1.04
C VAL A 73 -13.90 3.48 -2.41
N THR A 74 -12.59 3.57 -2.54
CA THR A 74 -11.95 4.02 -3.77
C THR A 74 -10.59 3.34 -3.91
N MET A 75 -10.25 2.99 -5.15
CA MET A 75 -8.93 2.49 -5.47
C MET A 75 -8.44 3.23 -6.70
N SER A 76 -7.26 3.81 -6.60
CA SER A 76 -6.68 4.61 -7.67
C SER A 76 -5.29 4.08 -7.99
N GLU A 77 -5.08 3.71 -9.24
CA GLU A 77 -3.77 3.27 -9.68
C GLU A 77 -2.79 4.44 -9.65
N ILE A 78 -1.60 4.19 -9.15
CA ILE A 78 -0.55 5.20 -9.04
C ILE A 78 0.53 4.90 -10.04
N SER A 79 0.78 5.85 -10.93
CA SER A 79 1.87 5.77 -11.89
C SER A 79 2.95 6.82 -11.62
N ASP A 80 2.80 7.60 -10.55
CA ASP A 80 3.78 8.61 -10.16
C ASP A 80 5.08 7.93 -9.75
N LYS A 81 6.13 8.17 -10.50
CA LYS A 81 7.41 7.50 -10.27
C LYS A 81 8.04 7.88 -8.94
N ASN A 82 7.77 9.07 -8.46
CA ASN A 82 8.31 9.51 -7.17
C ASN A 82 7.69 8.75 -6.02
N MET A 83 6.37 8.54 -6.04
CA MET A 83 5.70 7.80 -4.99
C MET A 83 6.13 6.34 -5.00
N ILE A 84 6.25 5.75 -6.19
CA ILE A 84 6.71 4.37 -6.31
C ILE A 84 8.15 4.25 -5.82
N HIS A 85 8.96 5.25 -6.10
CA HIS A 85 10.35 5.27 -5.64
C HIS A 85 10.44 5.29 -4.11
N PHE A 86 9.65 6.16 -3.47
CA PHE A 86 9.62 6.22 -2.00
C PHE A 86 9.16 4.89 -1.39
N TYR A 87 8.17 4.28 -2.01
CA TYR A 87 7.66 3.00 -1.55
C TYR A 87 8.74 1.92 -1.63
N ASN A 88 9.41 1.82 -2.78
CA ASN A 88 10.45 0.82 -2.96
C ASN A 88 11.63 1.08 -2.04
N LYS A 89 11.98 2.34 -1.83
CA LYS A 89 13.07 2.70 -0.94
C LYS A 89 12.75 2.28 0.50
N TYR A 90 11.53 2.51 0.93
CA TYR A 90 11.10 2.09 2.27
C TYR A 90 11.23 0.59 2.46
N LEU A 91 10.80 -0.20 1.48
CA LEU A 91 10.88 -1.65 1.57
C LEU A 91 12.33 -2.12 1.68
N ASN A 92 13.22 -1.51 0.92
CA ASN A 92 14.63 -1.88 0.95
C ASN A 92 15.30 -1.48 2.26
N GLU A 93 14.97 -0.32 2.80
CA GLU A 93 15.53 0.15 4.07
C GLU A 93 15.06 -0.71 5.23
N GLU A 94 13.82 -1.18 5.19
CA GLU A 94 13.31 -2.04 6.24
C GLU A 94 14.07 -3.36 6.28
N ASP A 95 14.46 -3.88 5.13
CA ASP A 95 15.28 -5.08 5.07
C ASP A 95 16.65 -4.86 5.71
N ILE A 96 17.19 -3.65 5.58
CA ILE A 96 18.49 -3.32 6.16
C ILE A 96 18.38 -3.16 7.68
N ASP A 97 17.31 -2.57 8.15
CA ASP A 97 17.13 -2.28 9.57
C ASP A 97 16.92 -3.53 10.41
N THR A 98 16.56 -4.64 9.81
CA THR A 98 16.36 -5.89 10.54
C THR A 98 17.66 -6.61 10.86
N CYS A 99 18.77 -6.09 10.41
CA CYS A 99 20.08 -6.70 10.68
C CYS A 99 20.57 -6.46 12.10
#